data_17cebda7ca8fb5fb86115f227e809cc4
#
_entry.id   17cebda7ca8fb5fb86115f227e809cc4
#
_cell.length_a   1.000
_cell.length_b   1.000
_cell.length_c   1.000
_cell.angle_alpha   90.00
_cell.angle_beta   90.00
_cell.angle_gamma   90.00
#
_symmetry.space_group_name_H-M   'P 1'
#
loop_
_entity.id
_entity.type
_entity.pdbx_description
1 polymer ?
#
loop_
_entity_poly.entity_id
_entity_poly.type
_entity_poly.pdbx_seq_one_letter_code
_entity_poly.pdbx_strand_id
1 'polypeptide(L)'
;MTRENEKPKERRYDGVERKKKKSLPKRFATAMRKNWQLYLMALPAMVLLFCFAYMPMGGLVIAFKRYNFKDGIWGSPWIDPIFKNFEILFKNNSAALQAIRNTVLLNLLFISVGTIFALALSLTFNEIQNKYLKKITQSFSFLPYFISTVVVGIFVSGLLGYDNGVINRIITAFGGEKVAFYMNAGYWPVILLIVNIWKGAGYSAVVYLATISGIDSSYYEAAKIDGATRWQQTWYISLPLLKPTVITLTLLSVGKIMNSDFGLFYNVTGDMPTLYATTDVIDTYIYRALRQMGDVGISSATGFFQSIVGFVLVLISNKLANMHESDAALF
;
A
#
# COMPACT_ATOMS: atom_id res chain seq x y z
N MET A 1 -5.35 -87.86 -16.60
CA MET A 1 -5.02 -86.50 -17.02
C MET A 1 -5.43 -85.56 -15.90
N THR A 2 -4.55 -85.37 -14.97
CA THR A 2 -4.71 -84.56 -13.73
C THR A 2 -4.20 -83.19 -13.97
N ARG A 3 -5.05 -82.15 -13.83
CA ARG A 3 -4.68 -80.74 -13.84
C ARG A 3 -4.32 -80.33 -12.42
N GLU A 4 -3.06 -80.03 -12.21
CA GLU A 4 -2.50 -79.48 -11.00
C GLU A 4 -2.95 -78.03 -10.85
N ASN A 5 -3.57 -77.72 -9.71
CA ASN A 5 -3.98 -76.38 -9.30
C ASN A 5 -2.76 -75.63 -8.74
N GLU A 6 -2.14 -74.67 -9.47
CA GLU A 6 -1.21 -73.73 -8.95
C GLU A 6 -1.95 -72.60 -8.22
N LYS A 7 -1.73 -72.44 -6.91
CA LYS A 7 -2.19 -71.38 -6.09
C LYS A 7 -1.31 -70.13 -6.37
N PRO A 8 -1.88 -68.89 -6.48
CA PRO A 8 -1.11 -67.69 -6.67
C PRO A 8 -0.27 -67.37 -5.43
N LYS A 9 1.05 -67.08 -5.61
CA LYS A 9 1.95 -66.63 -4.59
C LYS A 9 1.52 -65.21 -4.10
N GLU A 10 1.08 -65.11 -2.85
CA GLU A 10 0.91 -63.82 -2.14
C GLU A 10 2.25 -63.07 -2.10
N ARG A 11 2.32 -61.93 -2.76
CA ARG A 11 3.39 -60.95 -2.58
C ARG A 11 3.23 -60.31 -1.20
N ARG A 12 4.06 -60.72 -0.25
CA ARG A 12 4.26 -59.97 0.99
C ARG A 12 4.77 -58.55 0.64
N TYR A 13 3.95 -57.55 0.85
CA TYR A 13 4.38 -56.19 0.91
C TYR A 13 5.14 -55.99 2.23
N ASP A 14 6.45 -56.11 2.18
CA ASP A 14 7.34 -55.82 3.31
C ASP A 14 7.21 -54.37 3.68
N GLY A 15 7.04 -54.18 4.98
CA GLY A 15 6.74 -52.95 5.71
C GLY A 15 7.44 -51.70 5.22
N VAL A 16 6.65 -50.74 4.83
CA VAL A 16 7.04 -49.34 4.85
C VAL A 16 7.23 -48.96 6.32
N GLU A 17 8.46 -48.99 6.82
CA GLU A 17 8.83 -48.44 8.13
C GLU A 17 8.34 -46.99 8.20
N ARG A 18 7.28 -46.73 8.95
CA ARG A 18 6.84 -45.40 9.31
C ARG A 18 7.97 -44.74 10.15
N LYS A 19 8.87 -43.99 9.48
CA LYS A 19 9.85 -43.15 10.16
C LYS A 19 9.14 -42.33 11.21
N LYS A 20 9.36 -42.60 12.49
CA LYS A 20 8.83 -41.84 13.63
C LYS A 20 9.07 -40.37 13.38
N LYS A 21 8.02 -39.55 13.24
CA LYS A 21 8.10 -38.10 13.08
C LYS A 21 8.85 -37.55 14.29
N LYS A 22 10.09 -37.09 14.08
CA LYS A 22 10.88 -36.42 15.12
C LYS A 22 10.05 -35.26 15.68
N SER A 23 10.06 -35.05 17.00
CA SER A 23 9.36 -33.95 17.63
C SER A 23 9.81 -32.60 17.04
N LEU A 24 8.89 -31.65 16.93
CA LEU A 24 9.12 -30.30 16.34
C LEU A 24 10.43 -29.65 16.80
N PRO A 25 10.81 -29.62 18.13
CA PRO A 25 12.06 -29.02 18.56
C PRO A 25 13.30 -29.76 18.04
N LYS A 26 13.26 -31.11 17.90
CA LYS A 26 14.39 -31.88 17.33
C LYS A 26 14.55 -31.66 15.84
N ARG A 27 13.47 -31.43 15.11
CA ARG A 27 13.49 -31.08 13.65
C ARG A 27 14.12 -29.69 13.47
N PHE A 28 13.70 -28.73 14.30
CA PHE A 28 14.25 -27.37 14.25
C PHE A 28 15.73 -27.32 14.58
N ALA A 29 16.18 -27.97 15.66
CA ALA A 29 17.59 -28.05 16.03
C ALA A 29 18.44 -28.71 14.94
N THR A 30 17.93 -29.78 14.30
CA THR A 30 18.63 -30.46 13.20
C THR A 30 18.71 -29.57 11.95
N ALA A 31 17.64 -28.85 11.63
CA ALA A 31 17.60 -27.89 10.51
C ALA A 31 18.57 -26.71 10.74
N MET A 32 18.58 -26.14 11.95
CA MET A 32 19.53 -25.10 12.33
C MET A 32 20.98 -25.56 12.18
N ARG A 33 21.31 -26.76 12.67
CA ARG A 33 22.67 -27.29 12.60
C ARG A 33 23.10 -27.62 11.17
N LYS A 34 22.16 -28.04 10.32
CA LYS A 34 22.43 -28.35 8.90
C LYS A 34 22.59 -27.09 8.05
N ASN A 35 21.84 -26.03 8.36
CA ASN A 35 21.75 -24.82 7.53
C ASN A 35 22.25 -23.57 8.27
N TRP A 36 23.19 -23.72 9.23
CA TRP A 36 23.66 -22.63 10.07
C TRP A 36 24.16 -21.40 9.29
N GLN A 37 24.77 -21.65 8.13
CA GLN A 37 25.26 -20.58 7.25
C GLN A 37 24.12 -19.67 6.74
N LEU A 38 22.98 -20.27 6.37
CA LEU A 38 21.80 -19.50 5.93
C LEU A 38 21.22 -18.65 7.07
N TYR A 39 21.18 -19.22 8.31
CA TYR A 39 20.74 -18.46 9.47
C TYR A 39 21.72 -17.34 9.82
N LEU A 40 23.02 -17.57 9.68
CA LEU A 40 24.04 -16.54 9.92
C LEU A 40 23.90 -15.40 8.91
N MET A 41 23.61 -15.68 7.63
CA MET A 41 23.38 -14.67 6.61
C MET A 41 22.07 -13.89 6.87
N ALA A 42 21.03 -14.53 7.41
CA ALA A 42 19.76 -13.88 7.76
C ALA A 42 19.83 -13.09 9.07
N LEU A 43 20.78 -13.40 9.95
CA LEU A 43 20.85 -12.85 11.31
C LEU A 43 20.92 -11.31 11.34
N PRO A 44 21.74 -10.61 10.54
CA PRO A 44 21.76 -9.15 10.56
C PRO A 44 20.39 -8.54 10.24
N ALA A 45 19.67 -9.06 9.24
CA ALA A 45 18.34 -8.61 8.88
C ALA A 45 17.32 -8.89 10.00
N MET A 46 17.40 -10.07 10.63
CA MET A 46 16.54 -10.43 11.77
C MET A 46 16.78 -9.53 12.98
N VAL A 47 18.02 -9.20 13.29
CA VAL A 47 18.37 -8.28 14.38
C VAL A 47 17.80 -6.89 14.12
N LEU A 48 17.98 -6.36 12.89
CA LEU A 48 17.41 -5.07 12.50
C LEU A 48 15.89 -5.06 12.61
N LEU A 49 15.22 -6.09 12.11
CA LEU A 49 13.76 -6.22 12.24
C LEU A 49 13.33 -6.28 13.71
N PHE A 50 14.04 -7.03 14.54
CA PHE A 50 13.71 -7.11 15.96
C PHE A 50 13.87 -5.76 16.65
N CYS A 51 14.99 -5.07 16.46
CA CYS A 51 15.27 -3.78 17.10
C CYS A 51 14.36 -2.66 16.62
N PHE A 52 14.05 -2.59 15.32
CA PHE A 52 13.34 -1.46 14.73
C PHE A 52 11.85 -1.70 14.46
N ALA A 53 11.40 -2.96 14.38
CA ALA A 53 10.00 -3.28 14.17
C ALA A 53 9.34 -3.87 15.44
N TYR A 54 9.95 -4.89 16.05
CA TYR A 54 9.31 -5.60 17.19
C TYR A 54 9.52 -4.89 18.53
N MET A 55 10.73 -4.40 18.81
CA MET A 55 11.01 -3.73 20.08
C MET A 55 10.14 -2.48 20.32
N PRO A 56 9.89 -1.61 19.32
CA PRO A 56 8.99 -0.46 19.48
C PRO A 56 7.53 -0.85 19.75
N MET A 57 7.09 -2.07 19.41
CA MET A 57 5.73 -2.54 19.73
C MET A 57 5.44 -2.52 21.23
N GLY A 58 6.47 -2.67 22.08
CA GLY A 58 6.33 -2.48 23.54
C GLY A 58 5.82 -1.08 23.91
N GLY A 59 6.08 -0.07 23.07
CA GLY A 59 5.58 1.28 23.24
C GLY A 59 4.07 1.44 23.02
N LEU A 60 3.39 0.49 22.40
CA LEU A 60 1.93 0.50 22.23
C LEU A 60 1.17 0.56 23.58
N VAL A 61 1.81 0.12 24.66
CA VAL A 61 1.25 0.22 26.02
C VAL A 61 0.98 1.67 26.42
N ILE A 62 1.70 2.65 25.85
CA ILE A 62 1.49 4.08 26.12
C ILE A 62 0.07 4.52 25.79
N ALA A 63 -0.58 3.91 24.79
CA ALA A 63 -1.97 4.19 24.43
C ALA A 63 -2.94 4.06 25.62
N PHE A 64 -2.60 3.26 26.62
CA PHE A 64 -3.40 2.94 27.81
C PHE A 64 -2.86 3.59 29.09
N LYS A 65 -1.85 4.45 28.96
CA LYS A 65 -1.18 5.08 30.10
C LYS A 65 -1.33 6.61 30.07
N ARG A 66 -1.29 7.22 31.24
CA ARG A 66 -1.05 8.66 31.40
C ARG A 66 0.48 8.86 31.34
N TYR A 67 1.00 8.97 30.12
CA TYR A 67 2.45 9.01 29.89
C TYR A 67 3.09 10.22 30.57
N ASN A 68 4.17 9.99 31.31
CA ASN A 68 5.01 11.00 31.90
C ASN A 68 6.48 10.73 31.51
N PHE A 69 7.15 11.74 30.99
CA PHE A 69 8.54 11.61 30.54
C PHE A 69 9.52 11.24 31.66
N LYS A 70 9.22 11.62 32.94
CA LYS A 70 10.07 11.28 34.07
C LYS A 70 10.03 9.80 34.42
N ASP A 71 8.88 9.19 34.32
CA ASP A 71 8.64 7.80 34.73
C ASP A 71 8.83 6.82 33.58
N GLY A 72 8.93 7.34 32.34
CA GLY A 72 9.10 6.53 31.13
C GLY A 72 7.89 5.65 30.81
N ILE A 73 8.07 4.71 29.85
CA ILE A 73 6.97 3.86 29.35
C ILE A 73 6.44 2.96 30.46
N TRP A 74 7.31 2.34 31.23
CA TRP A 74 6.94 1.32 32.21
C TRP A 74 6.51 1.90 33.54
N GLY A 75 7.09 3.00 33.98
CA GLY A 75 6.78 3.68 35.24
C GLY A 75 5.53 4.56 35.20
N SER A 76 5.09 5.01 34.03
CA SER A 76 3.88 5.84 33.91
C SER A 76 2.63 5.10 34.38
N PRO A 77 1.72 5.75 35.15
CA PRO A 77 0.49 5.12 35.64
C PRO A 77 -0.49 4.81 34.52
N TRP A 78 -1.32 3.79 34.74
CA TRP A 78 -2.45 3.51 33.86
C TRP A 78 -3.47 4.66 33.90
N ILE A 79 -4.05 4.95 32.75
CA ILE A 79 -5.09 5.97 32.67
C ILE A 79 -6.44 5.40 33.11
N ASP A 80 -7.26 6.21 33.76
CA ASP A 80 -8.59 5.81 34.19
C ASP A 80 -9.64 6.78 33.60
N PRO A 81 -10.65 6.31 32.86
CA PRO A 81 -10.83 4.93 32.36
C PRO A 81 -9.75 4.51 31.33
N ILE A 82 -9.43 3.23 31.24
CA ILE A 82 -8.29 2.69 30.49
C ILE A 82 -8.30 3.07 28.98
N PHE A 83 -9.47 3.33 28.42
CA PHE A 83 -9.66 3.74 27.02
C PHE A 83 -9.78 5.26 26.82
N LYS A 84 -9.49 6.07 27.82
CA LYS A 84 -9.65 7.52 27.78
C LYS A 84 -8.92 8.19 26.59
N ASN A 85 -7.72 7.74 26.26
CA ASN A 85 -6.95 8.27 25.14
C ASN A 85 -7.63 7.96 23.77
N PHE A 86 -8.50 6.96 23.73
CA PHE A 86 -9.26 6.59 22.53
C PHE A 86 -10.58 7.36 22.38
N GLU A 87 -11.09 7.99 23.43
CA GLU A 87 -12.36 8.73 23.39
C GLU A 87 -12.35 9.82 22.30
N ILE A 88 -11.18 10.46 22.08
CA ILE A 88 -11.04 11.52 21.07
C ILE A 88 -11.31 11.00 19.65
N LEU A 89 -11.06 9.72 19.36
CA LEU A 89 -11.25 9.11 18.05
C LEU A 89 -12.74 9.00 17.67
N PHE A 90 -13.61 8.88 18.68
CA PHE A 90 -15.04 8.65 18.50
C PHE A 90 -15.91 9.85 18.89
N LYS A 91 -15.28 10.91 19.41
CA LYS A 91 -16.00 12.14 19.77
C LYS A 91 -16.46 12.85 18.49
N ASN A 92 -17.74 13.19 18.42
CA ASN A 92 -18.33 13.93 17.30
C ASN A 92 -17.54 15.22 17.04
N ASN A 93 -17.29 15.52 15.75
CA ASN A 93 -16.56 16.68 15.26
C ASN A 93 -15.12 16.81 15.80
N SER A 94 -14.52 15.72 16.28
CA SER A 94 -13.10 15.74 16.65
C SER A 94 -12.20 15.79 15.42
N ALA A 95 -11.04 16.44 15.56
CA ALA A 95 -10.02 16.44 14.51
C ALA A 95 -9.55 15.01 14.16
N ALA A 96 -9.52 14.11 15.15
CA ALA A 96 -9.18 12.70 14.94
C ALA A 96 -10.20 11.99 14.05
N LEU A 97 -11.49 12.14 14.31
CA LEU A 97 -12.55 11.54 13.48
C LEU A 97 -12.53 12.11 12.05
N GLN A 98 -12.25 13.41 11.91
CA GLN A 98 -12.08 14.06 10.61
C GLN A 98 -10.89 13.47 9.86
N ALA A 99 -9.75 13.27 10.53
CA ALA A 99 -8.55 12.67 9.96
C ALA A 99 -8.83 11.21 9.51
N ILE A 100 -9.55 10.42 10.31
CA ILE A 100 -9.96 9.06 9.95
C ILE A 100 -10.82 9.07 8.67
N ARG A 101 -11.86 9.91 8.62
CA ARG A 101 -12.72 10.06 7.46
C ARG A 101 -11.94 10.45 6.21
N ASN A 102 -11.11 11.48 6.31
CA ASN A 102 -10.32 11.97 5.19
C ASN A 102 -9.33 10.89 4.70
N THR A 103 -8.68 10.15 5.62
CA THR A 103 -7.79 9.03 5.27
C THR A 103 -8.49 8.02 4.38
N VAL A 104 -9.67 7.55 4.80
CA VAL A 104 -10.43 6.54 4.04
C VAL A 104 -10.89 7.10 2.70
N LEU A 105 -11.48 8.29 2.68
CA LEU A 105 -12.03 8.88 1.46
C LEU A 105 -10.94 9.22 0.42
N LEU A 106 -9.84 9.84 0.86
CA LEU A 106 -8.75 10.22 -0.05
C LEU A 106 -7.99 8.98 -0.56
N ASN A 107 -7.70 8.01 0.30
CA ASN A 107 -7.04 6.79 -0.15
C ASN A 107 -7.95 5.96 -1.07
N LEU A 108 -9.26 5.89 -0.81
CA LEU A 108 -10.20 5.25 -1.73
C LEU A 108 -10.22 5.94 -3.10
N LEU A 109 -10.21 7.27 -3.11
CA LEU A 109 -10.13 8.09 -4.33
C LEU A 109 -8.80 7.82 -5.07
N PHE A 110 -7.67 7.81 -4.35
CA PHE A 110 -6.35 7.57 -4.93
C PHE A 110 -6.22 6.16 -5.48
N ILE A 111 -6.70 5.14 -4.77
CA ILE A 111 -6.68 3.75 -5.23
C ILE A 111 -7.54 3.61 -6.49
N SER A 112 -8.78 4.11 -6.47
CA SER A 112 -9.71 3.94 -7.59
C SER A 112 -9.23 4.65 -8.85
N VAL A 113 -9.01 5.97 -8.77
CA VAL A 113 -8.62 6.77 -9.93
C VAL A 113 -7.18 6.47 -10.36
N GLY A 114 -6.28 6.27 -9.39
CA GLY A 114 -4.89 5.92 -9.66
C GLY A 114 -4.75 4.58 -10.39
N THR A 115 -5.51 3.55 -10.01
CA THR A 115 -5.53 2.26 -10.70
C THR A 115 -6.03 2.40 -12.14
N ILE A 116 -7.15 3.12 -12.34
CA ILE A 116 -7.70 3.35 -13.69
C ILE A 116 -6.66 4.08 -14.57
N PHE A 117 -6.03 5.13 -14.03
CA PHE A 117 -5.04 5.89 -14.78
C PHE A 117 -3.78 5.07 -15.09
N ALA A 118 -3.29 4.28 -14.14
CA ALA A 118 -2.14 3.40 -14.34
C ALA A 118 -2.42 2.30 -15.37
N LEU A 119 -3.63 1.73 -15.38
CA LEU A 119 -4.06 0.78 -16.39
C LEU A 119 -4.11 1.42 -17.77
N ALA A 120 -4.77 2.58 -17.91
CA ALA A 120 -4.83 3.31 -19.18
C ALA A 120 -3.43 3.64 -19.70
N LEU A 121 -2.52 4.06 -18.81
CA LEU A 121 -1.14 4.36 -19.18
C LEU A 121 -0.36 3.11 -19.60
N SER A 122 -0.54 1.97 -18.93
CA SER A 122 0.11 0.70 -19.26
C SER A 122 -0.35 0.17 -20.62
N LEU A 123 -1.65 0.23 -20.90
CA LEU A 123 -2.22 -0.15 -22.19
C LEU A 123 -1.70 0.77 -23.31
N THR A 124 -1.62 2.09 -23.07
CA THR A 124 -1.02 3.04 -24.01
C THR A 124 0.44 2.71 -24.30
N PHE A 125 1.25 2.39 -23.26
CA PHE A 125 2.63 1.96 -23.46
C PHE A 125 2.75 0.68 -24.26
N ASN A 126 1.78 -0.24 -24.14
CA ASN A 126 1.78 -1.49 -24.88
C ASN A 126 1.56 -1.25 -26.39
N GLU A 127 0.76 -0.26 -26.76
CA GLU A 127 0.47 0.08 -28.15
C GLU A 127 1.65 0.76 -28.89
N ILE A 128 2.63 1.30 -28.15
CA ILE A 128 3.79 1.97 -28.78
C ILE A 128 4.70 0.93 -29.42
N GLN A 129 4.77 0.92 -30.76
CA GLN A 129 5.59 -0.02 -31.54
C GLN A 129 7.06 0.34 -31.57
N ASN A 130 7.37 1.66 -31.61
CA ASN A 130 8.76 2.11 -31.62
C ASN A 130 9.39 1.88 -30.25
N LYS A 131 10.35 0.95 -30.19
CA LYS A 131 11.04 0.54 -28.95
C LYS A 131 11.74 1.70 -28.23
N TYR A 132 12.27 2.67 -28.98
CA TYR A 132 12.94 3.83 -28.40
C TYR A 132 11.92 4.80 -27.79
N LEU A 133 10.86 5.11 -28.53
CA LEU A 133 9.77 5.94 -28.03
C LEU A 133 9.11 5.31 -26.80
N LYS A 134 8.84 4.00 -26.82
CA LYS A 134 8.31 3.25 -25.66
C LYS A 134 9.21 3.40 -24.46
N LYS A 135 10.53 3.20 -24.60
CA LYS A 135 11.49 3.33 -23.50
C LYS A 135 11.57 4.76 -22.96
N ILE A 136 11.56 5.75 -23.83
CA ILE A 136 11.60 7.18 -23.45
C ILE A 136 10.35 7.55 -22.67
N THR A 137 9.14 7.26 -23.18
CA THR A 137 7.87 7.61 -22.53
C THR A 137 7.73 6.91 -21.18
N GLN A 138 8.11 5.64 -21.06
CA GLN A 138 8.15 4.91 -19.79
C GLN A 138 9.11 5.57 -18.79
N SER A 139 10.33 5.90 -19.21
CA SER A 139 11.32 6.53 -18.34
C SER A 139 10.85 7.89 -17.83
N PHE A 140 10.29 8.74 -18.71
CA PHE A 140 9.75 10.04 -18.30
C PHE A 140 8.54 9.93 -17.37
N SER A 141 7.64 8.97 -17.61
CA SER A 141 6.49 8.74 -16.75
C SER A 141 6.88 8.17 -15.37
N PHE A 142 8.00 7.46 -15.30
CA PHE A 142 8.52 6.88 -14.07
C PHE A 142 9.36 7.85 -13.23
N LEU A 143 9.95 8.88 -13.87
CA LEU A 143 10.85 9.84 -13.23
C LEU A 143 10.25 10.54 -12.01
N PRO A 144 8.98 11.02 -12.01
CA PRO A 144 8.38 11.71 -10.87
C PRO A 144 8.35 10.88 -9.57
N TYR A 145 8.31 9.55 -9.70
CA TYR A 145 8.30 8.64 -8.55
C TYR A 145 9.54 8.83 -7.64
N PHE A 146 10.70 9.14 -8.21
CA PHE A 146 11.96 9.32 -7.48
C PHE A 146 12.09 10.71 -6.84
N ILE A 147 11.23 11.66 -7.21
CA ILE A 147 11.30 13.01 -6.65
C ILE A 147 10.81 12.98 -5.20
N SER A 148 11.60 13.54 -4.29
CA SER A 148 11.21 13.62 -2.89
C SER A 148 9.94 14.47 -2.73
N THR A 149 9.08 14.11 -1.78
CA THR A 149 7.82 14.83 -1.52
C THR A 149 8.04 16.27 -1.04
N VAL A 150 9.19 16.55 -0.44
CA VAL A 150 9.60 17.95 -0.08
C VAL A 150 9.76 18.79 -1.35
N VAL A 151 10.49 18.26 -2.34
CA VAL A 151 10.68 18.94 -3.63
C VAL A 151 9.34 19.10 -4.36
N VAL A 152 8.49 18.06 -4.32
CA VAL A 152 7.13 18.16 -4.88
C VAL A 152 6.33 19.26 -4.21
N GLY A 153 6.41 19.40 -2.88
CA GLY A 153 5.75 20.48 -2.14
C GLY A 153 6.22 21.88 -2.60
N ILE A 154 7.54 22.04 -2.82
CA ILE A 154 8.10 23.28 -3.36
C ILE A 154 7.55 23.57 -4.77
N PHE A 155 7.49 22.56 -5.65
CA PHE A 155 6.90 22.73 -6.98
C PHE A 155 5.43 23.13 -6.92
N VAL A 156 4.63 22.45 -6.08
CA VAL A 156 3.20 22.77 -5.94
C VAL A 156 3.01 24.18 -5.37
N SER A 157 3.81 24.59 -4.40
CA SER A 157 3.75 25.95 -3.86
C SER A 157 4.15 27.00 -4.91
N GLY A 158 5.14 26.72 -5.75
CA GLY A 158 5.51 27.57 -6.89
C GLY A 158 4.44 27.64 -7.98
N LEU A 159 3.64 26.58 -8.14
CA LEU A 159 2.54 26.58 -9.09
C LEU A 159 1.30 27.30 -8.56
N LEU A 160 0.92 27.05 -7.28
CA LEU A 160 -0.36 27.44 -6.69
C LEU A 160 -0.26 28.69 -5.78
N GLY A 161 0.94 29.23 -5.57
CA GLY A 161 1.16 30.41 -4.73
C GLY A 161 0.27 31.60 -5.15
N TYR A 162 -0.25 32.35 -4.19
CA TYR A 162 -1.20 33.44 -4.47
C TYR A 162 -0.56 34.56 -5.28
N ASP A 163 0.60 35.05 -4.87
CA ASP A 163 1.23 36.21 -5.52
C ASP A 163 2.07 35.82 -6.75
N ASN A 164 2.88 34.78 -6.63
CA ASN A 164 3.89 34.42 -7.63
C ASN A 164 3.62 33.08 -8.31
N GLY A 165 2.50 32.41 -8.00
CA GLY A 165 2.15 31.10 -8.56
C GLY A 165 1.91 31.17 -10.08
N VAL A 166 2.49 30.21 -10.79
CA VAL A 166 2.37 30.14 -12.25
C VAL A 166 0.90 30.09 -12.70
N ILE A 167 0.05 29.32 -11.99
CA ILE A 167 -1.37 29.18 -12.33
C ILE A 167 -2.09 30.51 -12.15
N ASN A 168 -1.84 31.25 -11.07
CA ASN A 168 -2.44 32.56 -10.86
C ASN A 168 -1.98 33.59 -11.89
N ARG A 169 -0.72 33.52 -12.35
CA ARG A 169 -0.24 34.38 -13.46
C ARG A 169 -0.99 34.07 -14.77
N ILE A 170 -1.23 32.79 -15.05
CA ILE A 170 -2.01 32.40 -16.24
C ILE A 170 -3.46 32.89 -16.12
N ILE A 171 -4.11 32.68 -14.97
CA ILE A 171 -5.49 33.12 -14.74
C ILE A 171 -5.62 34.65 -14.94
N THR A 172 -4.70 35.41 -14.36
CA THR A 172 -4.72 36.90 -14.49
C THR A 172 -4.38 37.37 -15.90
N ALA A 173 -3.51 36.64 -16.63
CA ALA A 173 -3.21 36.95 -18.03
C ALA A 173 -4.44 36.80 -18.96
N PHE A 174 -5.35 35.90 -18.61
CA PHE A 174 -6.65 35.73 -19.30
C PHE A 174 -7.79 36.58 -18.69
N GLY A 175 -7.47 37.55 -17.81
CA GLY A 175 -8.45 38.46 -17.24
C GLY A 175 -9.25 37.89 -16.05
N GLY A 176 -8.86 36.76 -15.52
CA GLY A 176 -9.49 36.18 -14.32
C GLY A 176 -8.90 36.74 -13.01
N GLU A 177 -9.60 36.48 -11.90
CA GLU A 177 -9.14 36.87 -10.56
C GLU A 177 -8.21 35.80 -9.97
N LYS A 178 -7.25 36.23 -9.13
CA LYS A 178 -6.35 35.31 -8.42
C LYS A 178 -7.12 34.37 -7.49
N VAL A 179 -6.76 33.11 -7.49
CA VAL A 179 -7.33 32.06 -6.62
C VAL A 179 -6.42 31.81 -5.45
N ALA A 180 -6.96 31.93 -4.22
CA ALA A 180 -6.24 31.63 -2.98
C ALA A 180 -6.31 30.12 -2.66
N PHE A 181 -5.58 29.29 -3.41
CA PHE A 181 -5.62 27.84 -3.26
C PHE A 181 -5.35 27.35 -1.84
N TYR A 182 -4.39 27.95 -1.13
CA TYR A 182 -4.03 27.58 0.25
C TYR A 182 -4.98 28.12 1.32
N MET A 183 -5.98 28.90 0.95
CA MET A 183 -7.04 29.38 1.85
C MET A 183 -8.36 28.60 1.65
N ASN A 184 -8.47 27.77 0.63
CA ASN A 184 -9.69 27.03 0.33
C ASN A 184 -9.42 25.51 0.30
N ALA A 185 -9.81 24.83 1.36
CA ALA A 185 -9.65 23.40 1.52
C ALA A 185 -10.40 22.56 0.45
N GLY A 186 -11.44 23.12 -0.20
CA GLY A 186 -12.26 22.40 -1.18
C GLY A 186 -11.50 21.97 -2.45
N TYR A 187 -10.46 22.68 -2.85
CA TYR A 187 -9.67 22.33 -4.04
C TYR A 187 -8.69 21.19 -3.79
N TRP A 188 -8.31 20.94 -2.54
CA TRP A 188 -7.16 20.12 -2.20
C TRP A 188 -7.33 18.62 -2.44
N PRO A 189 -8.51 17.99 -2.28
CA PRO A 189 -8.68 16.60 -2.67
C PRO A 189 -8.31 16.33 -4.13
N VAL A 190 -8.68 17.25 -5.03
CA VAL A 190 -8.36 17.13 -6.47
C VAL A 190 -6.88 17.44 -6.73
N ILE A 191 -6.33 18.45 -6.10
CA ILE A 191 -4.89 18.80 -6.23
C ILE A 191 -4.03 17.61 -5.77
N LEU A 192 -4.31 17.04 -4.58
CA LEU A 192 -3.60 15.90 -4.05
C LEU A 192 -3.75 14.66 -4.94
N LEU A 193 -4.94 14.44 -5.52
CA LEU A 193 -5.17 13.35 -6.48
C LEU A 193 -4.28 13.52 -7.72
N ILE A 194 -4.23 14.71 -8.30
CA ILE A 194 -3.39 15.01 -9.47
C ILE A 194 -1.92 14.76 -9.15
N VAL A 195 -1.44 15.26 -8.00
CA VAL A 195 -0.05 15.09 -7.56
C VAL A 195 0.25 13.61 -7.31
N ASN A 196 -0.65 12.87 -6.67
CA ASN A 196 -0.52 11.44 -6.41
C ASN A 196 -0.42 10.64 -7.73
N ILE A 197 -1.30 10.90 -8.69
CA ILE A 197 -1.30 10.25 -10.01
C ILE A 197 0.00 10.60 -10.74
N TRP A 198 0.36 11.88 -10.84
CA TRP A 198 1.58 12.31 -11.52
C TRP A 198 2.83 11.62 -10.94
N LYS A 199 2.90 11.50 -9.61
CA LYS A 199 4.03 10.88 -8.92
C LYS A 199 4.03 9.35 -9.04
N GLY A 200 2.88 8.69 -8.94
CA GLY A 200 2.77 7.25 -8.74
C GLY A 200 2.37 6.42 -9.96
N ALA A 201 1.62 7.02 -10.91
CA ALA A 201 1.01 6.25 -12.00
C ALA A 201 2.02 5.61 -12.95
N GLY A 202 3.16 6.25 -13.21
CA GLY A 202 4.22 5.70 -14.05
C GLY A 202 4.80 4.39 -13.47
N TYR A 203 5.04 4.36 -12.16
CA TYR A 203 5.48 3.15 -11.45
C TYR A 203 4.45 2.02 -11.57
N SER A 204 3.20 2.30 -11.23
CA SER A 204 2.11 1.32 -11.29
C SER A 204 1.86 0.82 -12.72
N ALA A 205 1.95 1.72 -13.72
CA ALA A 205 1.79 1.36 -15.12
C ALA A 205 2.88 0.38 -15.61
N VAL A 206 4.12 0.52 -15.14
CA VAL A 206 5.21 -0.41 -15.48
C VAL A 206 4.93 -1.80 -14.90
N VAL A 207 4.36 -1.90 -13.70
CA VAL A 207 3.99 -3.21 -13.10
C VAL A 207 2.91 -3.89 -13.95
N TYR A 208 1.84 -3.17 -14.35
CA TYR A 208 0.83 -3.72 -15.24
C TYR A 208 1.38 -4.08 -16.64
N LEU A 209 2.27 -3.25 -17.17
CA LEU A 209 2.92 -3.53 -18.46
C LEU A 209 3.80 -4.79 -18.41
N ALA A 210 4.46 -5.06 -17.28
CA ALA A 210 5.22 -6.31 -17.10
C ALA A 210 4.30 -7.53 -17.21
N THR A 211 3.10 -7.47 -16.61
CA THR A 211 2.09 -8.53 -16.74
C THR A 211 1.62 -8.68 -18.19
N ILE A 212 1.31 -7.56 -18.89
CA ILE A 212 0.93 -7.61 -20.31
C ILE A 212 2.02 -8.27 -21.15
N SER A 213 3.28 -7.93 -20.89
CA SER A 213 4.43 -8.49 -21.62
C SER A 213 4.64 -9.98 -21.39
N GLY A 214 4.06 -10.55 -20.34
CA GLY A 214 4.06 -11.97 -20.03
C GLY A 214 2.94 -12.76 -20.70
N ILE A 215 1.99 -12.10 -21.37
CA ILE A 215 0.90 -12.78 -22.11
C ILE A 215 1.49 -13.42 -23.36
N ASP A 216 1.11 -14.70 -23.60
CA ASP A 216 1.56 -15.44 -24.78
C ASP A 216 1.11 -14.73 -26.08
N SER A 217 2.06 -14.52 -27.00
CA SER A 217 1.82 -13.86 -28.28
C SER A 217 0.82 -14.60 -29.15
N SER A 218 0.67 -15.91 -28.97
CA SER A 218 -0.27 -16.75 -29.72
C SER A 218 -1.73 -16.26 -29.65
N TYR A 219 -2.15 -15.69 -28.51
CA TYR A 219 -3.48 -15.09 -28.36
C TYR A 219 -3.68 -13.90 -29.32
N TYR A 220 -2.67 -13.06 -29.43
CA TYR A 220 -2.72 -11.88 -30.31
C TYR A 220 -2.58 -12.25 -31.79
N GLU A 221 -1.81 -13.28 -32.11
CA GLU A 221 -1.64 -13.80 -33.46
C GLU A 221 -2.94 -14.44 -33.98
N ALA A 222 -3.59 -15.28 -33.17
CA ALA A 222 -4.89 -15.84 -33.49
C ALA A 222 -5.95 -14.76 -33.73
N ALA A 223 -6.04 -13.78 -32.81
CA ALA A 223 -6.97 -12.67 -32.96
C ALA A 223 -6.72 -11.81 -34.22
N LYS A 224 -5.46 -11.66 -34.66
CA LYS A 224 -5.14 -10.97 -35.92
C LYS A 224 -5.60 -11.75 -37.15
N ILE A 225 -5.48 -13.10 -37.12
CA ILE A 225 -5.98 -13.97 -38.20
C ILE A 225 -7.51 -13.84 -38.30
N ASP A 226 -8.21 -13.73 -37.16
CA ASP A 226 -9.66 -13.50 -37.06
C ASP A 226 -10.08 -12.06 -37.41
N GLY A 227 -9.13 -11.18 -37.78
CA GLY A 227 -9.39 -9.79 -38.19
C GLY A 227 -9.62 -8.82 -37.01
N ALA A 228 -9.30 -9.19 -35.79
CA ALA A 228 -9.47 -8.33 -34.63
C ALA A 228 -8.55 -7.10 -34.69
N THR A 229 -9.14 -5.91 -34.48
CA THR A 229 -8.41 -4.66 -34.37
C THR A 229 -7.60 -4.62 -33.06
N ARG A 230 -6.59 -3.74 -32.96
CA ARG A 230 -5.80 -3.56 -31.73
C ARG A 230 -6.66 -3.20 -30.52
N TRP A 231 -7.67 -2.35 -30.72
CA TRP A 231 -8.63 -1.99 -29.67
C TRP A 231 -9.39 -3.21 -29.15
N GLN A 232 -9.84 -4.10 -30.06
CA GLN A 232 -10.48 -5.35 -29.69
C GLN A 232 -9.52 -6.28 -28.95
N GLN A 233 -8.26 -6.40 -29.39
CA GLN A 233 -7.23 -7.18 -28.68
C GLN A 233 -6.98 -6.64 -27.27
N THR A 234 -6.94 -5.32 -27.10
CA THR A 234 -6.79 -4.69 -25.78
C THR A 234 -7.96 -5.01 -24.87
N TRP A 235 -9.21 -4.89 -25.33
CA TRP A 235 -10.40 -5.09 -24.51
C TRP A 235 -10.74 -6.54 -24.25
N TYR A 236 -10.51 -7.45 -25.21
CA TYR A 236 -10.92 -8.84 -25.11
C TYR A 236 -9.79 -9.82 -24.75
N ILE A 237 -8.52 -9.38 -24.84
CA ILE A 237 -7.37 -10.22 -24.48
C ILE A 237 -6.59 -9.57 -23.33
N SER A 238 -6.01 -8.37 -23.55
CA SER A 238 -5.10 -7.76 -22.57
C SER A 238 -5.80 -7.46 -21.25
N LEU A 239 -6.94 -6.77 -21.27
CA LEU A 239 -7.64 -6.32 -20.06
C LEU A 239 -8.20 -7.49 -19.22
N PRO A 240 -8.84 -8.53 -19.80
CA PRO A 240 -9.27 -9.70 -19.04
C PRO A 240 -8.10 -10.47 -18.40
N LEU A 241 -6.98 -10.62 -19.11
CA LEU A 241 -5.80 -11.31 -18.60
C LEU A 241 -5.01 -10.48 -17.56
N LEU A 242 -5.21 -9.16 -17.51
CA LEU A 242 -4.72 -8.30 -16.43
C LEU A 242 -5.55 -8.34 -15.16
N LYS A 243 -6.81 -8.77 -15.25
CA LYS A 243 -7.77 -8.73 -14.14
C LYS A 243 -7.24 -9.33 -12.84
N PRO A 244 -6.58 -10.50 -12.81
CA PRO A 244 -5.98 -11.06 -11.60
C PRO A 244 -4.98 -10.12 -10.93
N THR A 245 -4.05 -9.58 -11.71
CA THR A 245 -3.04 -8.65 -11.20
C THR A 245 -3.66 -7.36 -10.66
N VAL A 246 -4.67 -6.82 -11.36
CA VAL A 246 -5.40 -5.63 -10.91
C VAL A 246 -6.10 -5.89 -9.58
N ILE A 247 -6.79 -7.02 -9.46
CA ILE A 247 -7.47 -7.40 -8.21
C ILE A 247 -6.46 -7.52 -7.08
N THR A 248 -5.37 -8.26 -7.28
CA THR A 248 -4.33 -8.46 -6.27
C THR A 248 -3.74 -7.13 -5.79
N LEU A 249 -3.30 -6.26 -6.70
CA LEU A 249 -2.70 -4.97 -6.33
C LEU A 249 -3.71 -4.02 -5.68
N THR A 250 -4.96 -4.03 -6.14
CA THR A 250 -6.01 -3.21 -5.54
C THR A 250 -6.34 -3.69 -4.12
N LEU A 251 -6.46 -5.00 -3.90
CA LEU A 251 -6.72 -5.57 -2.58
C LEU A 251 -5.57 -5.31 -1.60
N LEU A 252 -4.31 -5.39 -2.09
CA LEU A 252 -3.13 -4.98 -1.31
C LEU A 252 -3.20 -3.51 -0.90
N SER A 253 -3.62 -2.64 -1.81
CA SER A 253 -3.78 -1.21 -1.55
C SER A 253 -4.92 -0.94 -0.57
N VAL A 254 -6.06 -1.62 -0.71
CA VAL A 254 -7.20 -1.55 0.23
C VAL A 254 -6.79 -2.04 1.63
N GLY A 255 -5.98 -3.08 1.73
CA GLY A 255 -5.44 -3.52 3.01
C GLY A 255 -4.64 -2.43 3.74
N LYS A 256 -4.04 -1.51 3.00
CA LYS A 256 -3.26 -0.38 3.53
C LYS A 256 -4.03 0.95 3.55
N ILE A 257 -5.35 0.94 3.35
CA ILE A 257 -6.15 2.17 3.18
C ILE A 257 -6.09 3.11 4.39
N MET A 258 -5.81 2.57 5.58
CA MET A 258 -5.64 3.38 6.80
C MET A 258 -4.29 4.10 6.88
N ASN A 259 -3.33 3.75 6.02
CA ASN A 259 -2.01 4.35 5.97
C ASN A 259 -1.92 5.30 4.77
N SER A 260 -1.57 6.56 5.03
CA SER A 260 -1.40 7.58 3.98
C SER A 260 0.07 7.89 3.76
N ASP A 261 0.40 8.43 2.59
CA ASP A 261 1.73 9.00 2.35
C ASP A 261 1.90 10.28 3.16
N PHE A 262 2.44 10.17 4.38
CA PHE A 262 2.72 11.32 5.26
C PHE A 262 3.46 12.43 4.51
N GLY A 263 4.45 12.07 3.68
CA GLY A 263 5.25 13.04 2.93
C GLY A 263 4.41 13.85 1.94
N LEU A 264 3.49 13.19 1.24
CA LEU A 264 2.57 13.85 0.32
C LEU A 264 1.66 14.84 1.06
N PHE A 265 0.97 14.36 2.09
CA PHE A 265 0.00 15.18 2.81
C PHE A 265 0.65 16.31 3.62
N TYR A 266 1.81 16.08 4.19
CA TYR A 266 2.50 17.07 5.01
C TYR A 266 3.22 18.14 4.16
N ASN A 267 4.04 17.71 3.20
CA ASN A 267 4.88 18.64 2.45
C ASN A 267 4.12 19.39 1.35
N VAL A 268 3.18 18.74 0.66
CA VAL A 268 2.48 19.39 -0.46
C VAL A 268 1.45 20.39 0.03
N THR A 269 0.79 20.12 1.17
CA THR A 269 -0.14 21.08 1.79
C THR A 269 0.57 22.15 2.61
N GLY A 270 1.87 21.95 2.93
CA GLY A 270 2.64 22.82 3.82
C GLY A 270 2.17 22.81 5.27
N ASP A 271 1.45 21.73 5.69
CA ASP A 271 0.86 21.59 7.03
C ASP A 271 0.00 22.82 7.44
N MET A 272 -0.71 23.40 6.47
CA MET A 272 -1.53 24.59 6.71
C MET A 272 -2.85 24.26 7.41
N PRO A 273 -3.15 24.84 8.58
CA PRO A 273 -4.38 24.59 9.32
C PRO A 273 -5.66 24.89 8.54
N THR A 274 -5.63 25.86 7.63
CA THR A 274 -6.75 26.21 6.73
C THR A 274 -7.20 25.05 5.85
N LEU A 275 -6.33 24.07 5.62
CA LEU A 275 -6.57 22.93 4.73
C LEU A 275 -6.99 21.67 5.47
N TYR A 276 -6.83 21.59 6.79
CA TYR A 276 -7.06 20.37 7.57
C TYR A 276 -8.46 19.78 7.37
N ALA A 277 -9.45 20.62 7.06
CA ALA A 277 -10.81 20.15 6.83
C ALA A 277 -10.91 19.02 5.81
N THR A 278 -10.06 19.01 4.78
CA THR A 278 -10.08 18.03 3.68
C THR A 278 -8.77 17.28 3.47
N THR A 279 -7.67 17.73 4.09
CA THR A 279 -6.34 17.16 3.84
C THR A 279 -5.72 16.47 5.04
N ASP A 280 -6.27 16.70 6.24
CA ASP A 280 -5.74 16.04 7.42
C ASP A 280 -6.05 14.55 7.41
N VAL A 281 -5.02 13.72 7.51
CA VAL A 281 -5.10 12.26 7.54
C VAL A 281 -4.56 11.74 8.87
N ILE A 282 -4.82 10.47 9.19
CA ILE A 282 -4.39 9.87 10.45
C ILE A 282 -2.89 10.08 10.68
N ASP A 283 -2.06 9.88 9.67
CA ASP A 283 -0.60 9.98 9.77
C ASP A 283 -0.14 11.40 10.11
N THR A 284 -0.75 12.44 9.52
CA THR A 284 -0.45 13.84 9.84
C THR A 284 -1.03 14.24 11.20
N TYR A 285 -2.18 13.72 11.57
CA TYR A 285 -2.79 13.93 12.88
C TYR A 285 -1.91 13.35 14.01
N ILE A 286 -1.44 12.08 13.87
CA ILE A 286 -0.52 11.44 14.81
C ILE A 286 0.74 12.27 15.00
N TYR A 287 1.33 12.73 13.91
CA TYR A 287 2.52 13.56 13.94
C TYR A 287 2.29 14.87 14.71
N ARG A 288 1.19 15.58 14.45
CA ARG A 288 0.86 16.82 15.17
C ARG A 288 0.53 16.57 16.64
N ALA A 289 -0.24 15.54 16.95
CA ALA A 289 -0.53 15.16 18.33
C ALA A 289 0.77 14.96 19.12
N LEU A 290 1.74 14.27 18.54
CA LEU A 290 3.02 13.99 19.16
C LEU A 290 3.94 15.22 19.22
N ARG A 291 4.12 15.91 18.09
CA ARG A 291 5.19 16.94 17.93
C ARG A 291 4.78 18.35 18.28
N GLN A 292 3.51 18.71 18.05
CA GLN A 292 3.01 20.06 18.28
C GLN A 292 2.20 20.14 19.58
N MET A 293 1.37 19.14 19.88
CA MET A 293 0.56 19.12 21.10
C MET A 293 1.29 18.48 22.29
N GLY A 294 2.37 17.71 22.05
CA GLY A 294 3.10 16.98 23.08
C GLY A 294 2.30 15.83 23.70
N ASP A 295 1.16 15.45 23.11
CA ASP A 295 0.29 14.40 23.64
C ASP A 295 0.67 13.04 23.10
N VAL A 296 1.56 12.36 23.82
CA VAL A 296 2.05 11.04 23.50
C VAL A 296 0.95 9.99 23.64
N GLY A 297 0.01 10.18 24.58
CA GLY A 297 -1.09 9.25 24.82
C GLY A 297 -2.07 9.20 23.64
N ILE A 298 -2.56 10.34 23.21
CA ILE A 298 -3.46 10.47 22.05
C ILE A 298 -2.78 9.98 20.77
N SER A 299 -1.52 10.39 20.53
CA SER A 299 -0.74 9.95 19.38
C SER A 299 -0.61 8.42 19.34
N SER A 300 -0.24 7.81 20.47
CA SER A 300 -0.10 6.35 20.59
C SER A 300 -1.43 5.61 20.44
N ALA A 301 -2.54 6.14 21.02
CA ALA A 301 -3.86 5.56 20.88
C ALA A 301 -4.36 5.60 19.43
N THR A 302 -4.11 6.72 18.72
CA THR A 302 -4.48 6.87 17.31
C THR A 302 -3.69 5.91 16.43
N GLY A 303 -2.37 5.77 16.63
CA GLY A 303 -1.54 4.83 15.90
C GLY A 303 -1.89 3.36 16.19
N PHE A 304 -2.25 3.05 17.43
CA PHE A 304 -2.74 1.72 17.80
C PHE A 304 -4.06 1.39 17.09
N PHE A 305 -5.01 2.31 17.11
CA PHE A 305 -6.28 2.18 16.38
C PHE A 305 -6.04 1.97 14.88
N GLN A 306 -5.21 2.81 14.25
CA GLN A 306 -4.82 2.68 12.84
C GLN A 306 -4.27 1.30 12.53
N SER A 307 -3.38 0.78 13.38
CA SER A 307 -2.74 -0.53 13.21
C SER A 307 -3.75 -1.69 13.33
N ILE A 308 -4.67 -1.64 14.29
CA ILE A 308 -5.70 -2.67 14.45
C ILE A 308 -6.65 -2.68 13.27
N VAL A 309 -7.18 -1.51 12.89
CA VAL A 309 -8.12 -1.42 11.76
C VAL A 309 -7.41 -1.84 10.46
N GLY A 310 -6.17 -1.38 10.25
CA GLY A 310 -5.36 -1.79 9.11
C GLY A 310 -5.14 -3.30 9.06
N PHE A 311 -4.81 -3.93 10.18
CA PHE A 311 -4.65 -5.39 10.28
C PHE A 311 -5.94 -6.15 9.92
N VAL A 312 -7.08 -5.72 10.46
CA VAL A 312 -8.39 -6.33 10.14
C VAL A 312 -8.70 -6.18 8.65
N LEU A 313 -8.43 -5.01 8.07
CA LEU A 313 -8.66 -4.77 6.64
C LEU A 313 -7.75 -5.62 5.76
N VAL A 314 -6.49 -5.83 6.14
CA VAL A 314 -5.58 -6.76 5.43
C VAL A 314 -6.13 -8.18 5.44
N LEU A 315 -6.61 -8.67 6.60
CA LEU A 315 -7.20 -10.00 6.69
C LEU A 315 -8.46 -10.15 5.83
N ILE A 316 -9.34 -9.15 5.85
CA ILE A 316 -10.55 -9.12 5.02
C ILE A 316 -10.17 -9.09 3.54
N SER A 317 -9.27 -8.22 3.14
CA SER A 317 -8.80 -8.10 1.76
C SER A 317 -8.16 -9.40 1.27
N ASN A 318 -7.33 -10.05 2.08
CA ASN A 318 -6.73 -11.34 1.73
C ASN A 318 -7.77 -12.45 1.59
N LYS A 319 -8.78 -12.49 2.48
CA LYS A 319 -9.88 -13.44 2.37
C LYS A 319 -10.70 -13.24 1.10
N LEU A 320 -10.98 -11.98 0.74
CA LEU A 320 -11.69 -11.64 -0.50
C LEU A 320 -10.86 -12.01 -1.74
N ALA A 321 -9.54 -11.76 -1.71
CA ALA A 321 -8.63 -12.21 -2.78
C ALA A 321 -8.72 -13.72 -2.99
N ASN A 322 -8.59 -14.49 -1.91
CA ASN A 322 -8.63 -15.94 -1.95
C ASN A 322 -9.98 -16.51 -2.46
N MET A 323 -11.08 -15.81 -2.23
CA MET A 323 -12.42 -16.21 -2.70
C MET A 323 -12.62 -16.00 -4.21
N HIS A 324 -11.92 -15.03 -4.81
CA HIS A 324 -12.05 -14.69 -6.23
C HIS A 324 -10.98 -15.34 -7.10
N GLU A 325 -9.77 -15.44 -6.61
CA GLU A 325 -8.62 -16.06 -7.27
C GLU A 325 -7.65 -16.57 -6.20
N SER A 326 -7.53 -17.90 -6.08
CA SER A 326 -6.62 -18.52 -5.09
C SER A 326 -5.16 -18.08 -5.26
N ASP A 327 -4.75 -17.77 -6.49
CA ASP A 327 -3.39 -17.31 -6.82
C ASP A 327 -3.13 -15.82 -6.46
N ALA A 328 -4.19 -15.07 -6.12
CA ALA A 328 -4.10 -13.67 -5.74
C ALA A 328 -3.96 -13.46 -4.22
N ALA A 329 -4.12 -14.50 -3.42
CA ALA A 329 -3.98 -14.43 -1.97
C ALA A 329 -2.51 -14.30 -1.55
N LEU A 330 -2.26 -13.56 -0.47
CA LEU A 330 -0.92 -13.35 0.08
C LEU A 330 -0.47 -14.50 0.97
N PHE A 331 -1.41 -15.16 1.64
CA PHE A 331 -1.19 -16.28 2.57
C PHE A 331 -2.47 -17.10 2.74
#